data_4553ce787d67ce963bdbd69c35845dc4
#
_entry.id   4553ce787d67ce963bdbd69c35845dc4
#
_cell.length_a   1.000
_cell.length_b   1.000
_cell.length_c   1.000
_cell.angle_alpha   90.00
_cell.angle_beta   90.00
_cell.angle_gamma   90.00
#
_symmetry.space_group_name_H-M   'P 1'
#
loop_
_entity.id
_entity.type
_entity.pdbx_description
1 polymer ?
#
loop_
_entity_poly.entity_id
_entity_poly.type
_entity_poly.pdbx_seq_one_letter_code
_entity_poly.pdbx_strand_id
1 'polypeptide(L)'
;MKQLLQGRVAIVTGAGGGLGRAHALELARHGARVLINDLAGPNDGQGARAVADEIRAAGGEAQVHLGDVTRAEDMQAMAAQALAAWGRIDILVNNAGILRDKSFAKMSLEDFRLVLDVHVMGAANATHAVWPTMQAQGHGRIVMTTSSSGLYGNFGQANYGAAKMALVGLMQTLALEGAKYDIRVNSLAPTAATGMTHGILPPDALERLAPEKVSPALIPLCVDAAPTRMILLAGAGSFEAAHITMTRGIHLADTATAGEQLCARLAEVSDRDDETVPGSGFEQYRSEVGKAAAESSD
;
A
#
# COMPACT_ATOMS: atom_id res chain seq x y z
N MET A 1 1.91 -26.48 9.59
CA MET A 1 1.23 -25.30 8.98
C MET A 1 1.50 -25.31 7.48
N LYS A 2 0.54 -24.89 6.63
CA LYS A 2 0.75 -24.89 5.16
C LYS A 2 1.69 -23.75 4.79
N GLN A 3 2.81 -24.04 4.12
CA GLN A 3 3.78 -23.04 3.68
C GLN A 3 3.35 -22.47 2.32
N LEU A 4 2.51 -21.42 2.35
CA LEU A 4 1.88 -20.84 1.16
C LEU A 4 2.84 -20.05 0.26
N LEU A 5 4.02 -19.66 0.79
CA LEU A 5 5.03 -18.85 0.09
C LEU A 5 6.37 -19.58 -0.02
N GLN A 6 6.36 -20.93 0.05
CA GLN A 6 7.57 -21.73 -0.02
C GLN A 6 8.40 -21.41 -1.26
N GLY A 7 9.68 -21.06 -1.05
CA GLY A 7 10.62 -20.74 -2.11
C GLY A 7 10.46 -19.34 -2.72
N ARG A 8 9.48 -18.54 -2.27
CA ARG A 8 9.33 -17.14 -2.67
C ARG A 8 10.33 -16.25 -1.93
N VAL A 9 10.72 -15.16 -2.56
CA VAL A 9 11.61 -14.13 -2.01
C VAL A 9 10.80 -12.86 -1.78
N ALA A 10 10.79 -12.40 -0.54
CA ALA A 10 10.08 -11.20 -0.12
C ALA A 10 11.05 -10.11 0.35
N ILE A 11 10.77 -8.88 -0.02
CA ILE A 11 11.44 -7.67 0.49
C ILE A 11 10.41 -6.89 1.30
N VAL A 12 10.76 -6.49 2.54
CA VAL A 12 9.91 -5.64 3.38
C VAL A 12 10.71 -4.40 3.78
N THR A 13 10.20 -3.21 3.42
CA THR A 13 10.83 -1.94 3.79
C THR A 13 10.35 -1.45 5.15
N GLY A 14 11.23 -0.79 5.92
CA GLY A 14 10.93 -0.35 7.29
C GLY A 14 10.63 -1.53 8.22
N ALA A 15 11.39 -2.63 8.08
CA ALA A 15 11.08 -3.90 8.72
C ALA A 15 11.89 -4.17 9.99
N GLY A 16 12.66 -3.21 10.50
CA GLY A 16 13.40 -3.35 11.76
C GLY A 16 12.55 -3.27 13.02
N GLY A 17 11.24 -3.00 12.91
CA GLY A 17 10.35 -2.92 14.06
C GLY A 17 8.87 -2.84 13.69
N GLY A 18 8.02 -2.80 14.70
CA GLY A 18 6.58 -2.57 14.57
C GLY A 18 5.89 -3.48 13.56
N LEU A 19 5.10 -2.87 12.69
CA LEU A 19 4.34 -3.59 11.67
C LEU A 19 5.23 -4.29 10.65
N GLY A 20 6.32 -3.63 10.20
CA GLY A 20 7.25 -4.22 9.22
C GLY A 20 7.94 -5.47 9.76
N ARG A 21 8.35 -5.49 11.03
CA ARG A 21 8.84 -6.70 11.71
C ARG A 21 7.77 -7.81 11.68
N ALA A 22 6.54 -7.51 12.10
CA ALA A 22 5.46 -8.50 12.12
C ALA A 22 5.18 -9.06 10.71
N HIS A 23 5.23 -8.23 9.69
CA HIS A 23 5.11 -8.62 8.29
C HIS A 23 6.23 -9.56 7.84
N ALA A 24 7.48 -9.23 8.16
CA ALA A 24 8.64 -10.05 7.81
C ALA A 24 8.56 -11.45 8.45
N LEU A 25 8.18 -11.51 9.73
CA LEU A 25 8.01 -12.76 10.46
C LEU A 25 6.87 -13.61 9.87
N GLU A 26 5.73 -12.99 9.52
CA GLU A 26 4.58 -13.70 8.95
C GLU A 26 4.91 -14.29 7.57
N LEU A 27 5.58 -13.53 6.70
CA LEU A 27 6.03 -14.02 5.39
C LEU A 27 7.01 -15.19 5.55
N ALA A 28 7.98 -15.07 6.46
CA ALA A 28 8.94 -16.14 6.76
C ALA A 28 8.26 -17.40 7.31
N ARG A 29 7.26 -17.24 8.21
CA ARG A 29 6.46 -18.35 8.76
C ARG A 29 5.73 -19.13 7.66
N HIS A 30 5.39 -18.49 6.56
CA HIS A 30 4.80 -19.11 5.37
C HIS A 30 5.82 -19.62 4.34
N GLY A 31 7.12 -19.63 4.67
CA GLY A 31 8.19 -20.23 3.87
C GLY A 31 8.88 -19.28 2.89
N ALA A 32 8.60 -17.97 2.95
CA ALA A 32 9.36 -16.99 2.17
C ALA A 32 10.77 -16.78 2.75
N ARG A 33 11.74 -16.54 1.86
CA ARG A 33 13.04 -15.95 2.21
C ARG A 33 12.86 -14.45 2.26
N VAL A 34 13.34 -13.77 3.31
CA VAL A 34 12.99 -12.38 3.57
C VAL A 34 14.22 -11.48 3.58
N LEU A 35 14.24 -10.44 2.74
CA LEU A 35 15.16 -9.32 2.85
C LEU A 35 14.49 -8.22 3.68
N ILE A 36 15.11 -7.92 4.81
CA ILE A 36 14.66 -6.91 5.77
C ILE A 36 15.39 -5.61 5.45
N ASN A 37 14.68 -4.61 4.94
CA ASN A 37 15.24 -3.29 4.74
C ASN A 37 14.82 -2.36 5.86
N ASP A 38 15.79 -1.60 6.39
CA ASP A 38 15.55 -0.48 7.28
C ASP A 38 16.73 0.51 7.19
N LEU A 39 16.58 1.67 7.84
CA LEU A 39 17.66 2.62 7.99
C LEU A 39 18.77 2.03 8.89
N ALA A 40 20.00 2.42 8.63
CA ALA A 40 21.10 2.13 9.56
C ALA A 40 20.82 2.75 10.94
N GLY A 41 20.40 4.02 10.96
CA GLY A 41 20.03 4.75 12.16
C GLY A 41 21.15 4.82 13.23
N PRO A 42 20.86 5.40 14.41
CA PRO A 42 21.85 5.53 15.49
C PRO A 42 22.35 4.19 16.05
N ASN A 43 21.58 3.12 15.89
CA ASN A 43 21.87 1.78 16.40
C ASN A 43 22.37 0.83 15.30
N ASP A 44 22.89 1.34 14.21
CA ASP A 44 23.48 0.59 13.08
C ASP A 44 22.60 -0.59 12.60
N GLY A 45 21.29 -0.34 12.44
CA GLY A 45 20.33 -1.34 11.96
C GLY A 45 20.09 -2.50 12.95
N GLN A 46 20.30 -2.31 14.24
CA GLN A 46 20.11 -3.35 15.26
C GLN A 46 18.71 -3.97 15.21
N GLY A 47 17.67 -3.17 14.98
CA GLY A 47 16.30 -3.69 14.83
C GLY A 47 16.16 -4.66 13.66
N ALA A 48 16.65 -4.28 12.48
CA ALA A 48 16.62 -5.14 11.29
C ALA A 48 17.43 -6.44 11.48
N ARG A 49 18.59 -6.36 12.14
CA ARG A 49 19.42 -7.54 12.46
C ARG A 49 18.69 -8.47 13.43
N ALA A 50 18.07 -7.93 14.48
CA ALA A 50 17.30 -8.73 15.45
C ALA A 50 16.15 -9.48 14.78
N VAL A 51 15.42 -8.84 13.87
CA VAL A 51 14.35 -9.49 13.09
C VAL A 51 14.90 -10.61 12.19
N ALA A 52 16.04 -10.38 11.54
CA ALA A 52 16.67 -11.42 10.72
C ALA A 52 17.11 -12.61 11.57
N ASP A 53 17.66 -12.37 12.74
CA ASP A 53 18.11 -13.44 13.66
C ASP A 53 16.92 -14.23 14.23
N GLU A 54 15.80 -13.55 14.50
CA GLU A 54 14.55 -14.21 14.92
C GLU A 54 14.01 -15.15 13.82
N ILE A 55 14.00 -14.70 12.56
CA ILE A 55 13.60 -15.53 11.41
C ILE A 55 14.51 -16.76 11.28
N ARG A 56 15.84 -16.56 11.38
CA ARG A 56 16.83 -17.64 11.27
C ARG A 56 16.71 -18.64 12.43
N ALA A 57 16.50 -18.15 13.66
CA ALA A 57 16.28 -18.99 14.84
C ALA A 57 15.02 -19.85 14.71
N ALA A 58 14.00 -19.39 13.99
CA ALA A 58 12.80 -20.14 13.65
C ALA A 58 12.98 -21.08 12.45
N GLY A 59 14.20 -21.20 11.89
CA GLY A 59 14.51 -22.07 10.75
C GLY A 59 14.23 -21.48 9.38
N GLY A 60 13.90 -20.18 9.29
CA GLY A 60 13.72 -19.45 8.05
C GLY A 60 15.03 -18.86 7.50
N GLU A 61 14.96 -18.30 6.30
CA GLU A 61 16.08 -17.57 5.67
C GLU A 61 15.79 -16.07 5.65
N ALA A 62 16.74 -15.26 6.16
CA ALA A 62 16.64 -13.81 6.13
C ALA A 62 17.98 -13.14 5.89
N GLN A 63 17.95 -11.99 5.21
CA GLN A 63 19.08 -11.07 5.09
C GLN A 63 18.66 -9.66 5.49
N VAL A 64 19.64 -8.81 5.77
CA VAL A 64 19.44 -7.41 6.13
C VAL A 64 20.06 -6.53 5.06
N HIS A 65 19.32 -5.52 4.64
CA HIS A 65 19.80 -4.40 3.83
C HIS A 65 19.56 -3.11 4.62
N LEU A 66 20.63 -2.35 4.83
CA LEU A 66 20.56 -1.03 5.46
C LEU A 66 20.58 0.04 4.38
N GLY A 67 19.45 0.72 4.16
CA GLY A 67 19.32 1.72 3.11
C GLY A 67 18.07 2.58 3.32
N ASP A 68 18.15 3.81 2.80
CA ASP A 68 17.08 4.80 2.86
C ASP A 68 16.18 4.65 1.63
N VAL A 69 14.88 4.43 1.84
CA VAL A 69 13.89 4.30 0.75
C VAL A 69 13.79 5.57 -0.10
N THR A 70 14.14 6.74 0.44
CA THR A 70 14.14 7.99 -0.33
C THR A 70 15.26 8.07 -1.37
N ARG A 71 16.25 7.19 -1.30
CA ARG A 71 17.40 7.12 -2.19
C ARG A 71 17.26 5.98 -3.19
N ALA A 72 17.12 6.32 -4.47
CA ALA A 72 16.93 5.33 -5.53
C ALA A 72 18.09 4.32 -5.62
N GLU A 73 19.34 4.79 -5.40
CA GLU A 73 20.53 3.95 -5.40
C GLU A 73 20.51 2.90 -4.29
N ASP A 74 20.02 3.25 -3.09
CA ASP A 74 19.90 2.29 -1.98
C ASP A 74 18.86 1.20 -2.33
N MET A 75 17.74 1.57 -2.95
CA MET A 75 16.73 0.61 -3.38
C MET A 75 17.20 -0.29 -4.53
N GLN A 76 18.01 0.22 -5.43
CA GLN A 76 18.68 -0.59 -6.46
C GLN A 76 19.67 -1.59 -5.83
N ALA A 77 20.46 -1.17 -4.85
CA ALA A 77 21.35 -2.04 -4.10
C ALA A 77 20.60 -3.13 -3.32
N MET A 78 19.45 -2.78 -2.73
CA MET A 78 18.54 -3.71 -2.05
C MET A 78 18.06 -4.81 -3.01
N ALA A 79 17.57 -4.44 -4.19
CA ALA A 79 17.11 -5.39 -5.20
C ALA A 79 18.27 -6.28 -5.69
N ALA A 80 19.44 -5.70 -5.96
CA ALA A 80 20.63 -6.44 -6.37
C ALA A 80 21.09 -7.45 -5.30
N GLN A 81 21.02 -7.09 -4.01
CA GLN A 81 21.34 -8.00 -2.91
C GLN A 81 20.38 -9.19 -2.87
N ALA A 82 19.07 -8.98 -3.00
CA ALA A 82 18.09 -10.06 -3.02
C ALA A 82 18.33 -11.02 -4.21
N LEU A 83 18.62 -10.47 -5.39
CA LEU A 83 18.95 -11.24 -6.59
C LEU A 83 20.24 -12.05 -6.43
N ALA A 84 21.28 -11.45 -5.89
CA ALA A 84 22.57 -12.14 -5.64
C ALA A 84 22.40 -13.29 -4.65
N ALA A 85 21.54 -13.11 -3.63
CA ALA A 85 21.32 -14.11 -2.61
C ALA A 85 20.45 -15.28 -3.07
N TRP A 86 19.39 -15.01 -3.85
CA TRP A 86 18.32 -15.98 -4.09
C TRP A 86 17.86 -16.10 -5.55
N GLY A 87 18.39 -15.28 -6.45
CA GLY A 87 18.13 -15.34 -7.90
C GLY A 87 16.75 -14.86 -8.34
N ARG A 88 15.93 -14.35 -7.42
CA ARG A 88 14.56 -13.91 -7.71
C ARG A 88 14.05 -12.88 -6.70
N ILE A 89 12.99 -12.16 -7.06
CA ILE A 89 12.22 -11.28 -6.18
C ILE A 89 10.74 -11.47 -6.51
N ASP A 90 9.97 -12.02 -5.58
CA ASP A 90 8.55 -12.34 -5.80
C ASP A 90 7.60 -11.34 -5.15
N ILE A 91 7.98 -10.83 -3.98
CA ILE A 91 7.11 -10.03 -3.12
C ILE A 91 7.87 -8.76 -2.71
N LEU A 92 7.20 -7.61 -2.83
CA LEU A 92 7.64 -6.35 -2.23
C LEU A 92 6.53 -5.79 -1.33
N VAL A 93 6.86 -5.54 -0.07
CA VAL A 93 5.98 -4.84 0.88
C VAL A 93 6.56 -3.46 1.13
N ASN A 94 5.95 -2.44 0.56
CA ASN A 94 6.25 -1.03 0.80
C ASN A 94 5.61 -0.61 2.13
N ASN A 95 6.35 -0.79 3.23
CA ASN A 95 5.86 -0.51 4.57
C ASN A 95 6.58 0.69 5.24
N ALA A 96 7.79 1.04 4.84
CA ALA A 96 8.53 2.16 5.40
C ALA A 96 7.70 3.45 5.48
N GLY A 97 7.81 4.16 6.58
CA GLY A 97 7.02 5.37 6.78
C GLY A 97 7.33 6.11 8.07
N ILE A 98 6.92 7.36 8.12
CA ILE A 98 7.07 8.28 9.25
C ILE A 98 5.78 9.06 9.51
N LEU A 99 5.67 9.65 10.69
CA LEU A 99 4.63 10.62 11.03
C LEU A 99 5.23 11.99 11.36
N ARG A 100 4.54 13.04 10.92
CA ARG A 100 4.82 14.45 11.27
C ARG A 100 3.47 15.16 11.43
N ASP A 101 2.72 14.74 12.46
CA ASP A 101 1.32 15.13 12.66
C ASP A 101 1.23 16.54 13.26
N LYS A 102 0.52 17.40 12.57
CA LYS A 102 0.12 18.75 13.03
C LYS A 102 -1.12 19.18 12.26
N SER A 103 -1.96 20.02 12.85
CA SER A 103 -3.04 20.65 12.08
C SER A 103 -2.45 21.40 10.88
N PHE A 104 -3.15 21.41 9.75
CA PHE A 104 -2.64 21.95 8.49
C PHE A 104 -2.10 23.37 8.62
N ALA A 105 -2.79 24.23 9.37
CA ALA A 105 -2.35 25.61 9.62
C ALA A 105 -1.01 25.72 10.39
N LYS A 106 -0.61 24.67 11.12
CA LYS A 106 0.64 24.65 11.92
C LYS A 106 1.71 23.74 11.31
N MET A 107 1.39 23.02 10.25
CA MET A 107 2.30 22.09 9.58
C MET A 107 3.30 22.86 8.71
N SER A 108 4.58 22.54 8.81
CA SER A 108 5.57 23.08 7.89
C SER A 108 5.50 22.34 6.55
N LEU A 109 5.82 23.03 5.45
CA LEU A 109 5.89 22.40 4.14
C LEU A 109 7.09 21.45 4.01
N GLU A 110 8.11 21.62 4.83
CA GLU A 110 9.25 20.71 4.97
C GLU A 110 8.80 19.36 5.53
N ASP A 111 8.01 19.37 6.64
CA ASP A 111 7.41 18.15 7.19
C ASP A 111 6.45 17.50 6.17
N PHE A 112 5.71 18.32 5.43
CA PHE A 112 4.82 17.81 4.38
C PHE A 112 5.60 17.06 3.30
N ARG A 113 6.67 17.69 2.74
CA ARG A 113 7.53 17.07 1.73
C ARG A 113 8.21 15.82 2.25
N LEU A 114 8.79 15.87 3.44
CA LEU A 114 9.48 14.73 4.03
C LEU A 114 8.56 13.50 4.14
N VAL A 115 7.29 13.70 4.52
CA VAL A 115 6.33 12.59 4.58
C VAL A 115 6.02 12.05 3.18
N LEU A 116 5.85 12.92 2.17
CA LEU A 116 5.69 12.47 0.78
C LEU A 116 6.92 11.74 0.27
N ASP A 117 8.12 12.25 0.54
CA ASP A 117 9.37 11.65 0.08
C ASP A 117 9.55 10.24 0.65
N VAL A 118 9.32 10.05 1.94
CA VAL A 118 9.47 8.73 2.55
C VAL A 118 8.38 7.76 2.07
N HIS A 119 7.12 8.17 2.08
CA HIS A 119 6.02 7.26 1.76
C HIS A 119 5.83 7.04 0.27
N VAL A 120 5.76 8.12 -0.52
CA VAL A 120 5.42 8.04 -1.94
C VAL A 120 6.65 7.76 -2.78
N MET A 121 7.68 8.61 -2.65
CA MET A 121 8.91 8.39 -3.41
C MET A 121 9.66 7.16 -2.94
N GLY A 122 9.65 6.86 -1.64
CA GLY A 122 10.24 5.63 -1.11
C GLY A 122 9.59 4.37 -1.69
N ALA A 123 8.26 4.31 -1.75
CA ALA A 123 7.55 3.20 -2.37
C ALA A 123 7.79 3.14 -3.89
N ALA A 124 7.83 4.29 -4.57
CA ALA A 124 8.15 4.37 -5.99
C ALA A 124 9.57 3.87 -6.29
N ASN A 125 10.58 4.30 -5.52
CA ASN A 125 11.97 3.88 -5.67
C ASN A 125 12.12 2.35 -5.48
N ALA A 126 11.57 1.81 -4.39
CA ALA A 126 11.64 0.38 -4.11
C ALA A 126 10.91 -0.45 -5.18
N THR A 127 9.71 0.00 -5.60
CA THR A 127 8.94 -0.68 -6.65
C THR A 127 9.68 -0.63 -7.98
N HIS A 128 10.22 0.53 -8.37
CA HIS A 128 10.99 0.70 -9.60
C HIS A 128 12.22 -0.21 -9.64
N ALA A 129 12.91 -0.38 -8.50
CA ALA A 129 14.09 -1.22 -8.40
C ALA A 129 13.80 -2.72 -8.62
N VAL A 130 12.63 -3.22 -8.19
CA VAL A 130 12.25 -4.63 -8.35
C VAL A 130 11.49 -4.92 -9.64
N TRP A 131 10.89 -3.89 -10.25
CA TRP A 131 9.98 -4.03 -11.38
C TRP A 131 10.56 -4.77 -12.59
N PRO A 132 11.78 -4.45 -13.08
CA PRO A 132 12.37 -5.18 -14.21
C PRO A 132 12.56 -6.67 -13.95
N THR A 133 12.93 -7.03 -12.71
CA THR A 133 13.07 -8.42 -12.28
C THR A 133 11.73 -9.14 -12.31
N MET A 134 10.69 -8.54 -11.74
CA MET A 134 9.35 -9.12 -11.73
C MET A 134 8.77 -9.26 -13.16
N GLN A 135 9.05 -8.28 -14.04
CA GLN A 135 8.68 -8.38 -15.46
C GLN A 135 9.37 -9.57 -16.14
N ALA A 136 10.68 -9.70 -15.96
CA ALA A 136 11.46 -10.79 -16.55
C ALA A 136 11.04 -12.17 -16.03
N GLN A 137 10.61 -12.26 -14.78
CA GLN A 137 10.10 -13.47 -14.15
C GLN A 137 8.67 -13.84 -14.59
N GLY A 138 7.90 -12.89 -15.13
CA GLY A 138 6.46 -13.07 -15.36
C GLY A 138 5.69 -13.29 -14.06
N HIS A 139 6.14 -12.69 -12.94
CA HIS A 139 5.52 -12.82 -11.62
C HIS A 139 5.99 -11.71 -10.67
N GLY A 140 5.05 -11.10 -9.97
CA GLY A 140 5.32 -10.13 -8.91
C GLY A 140 4.09 -9.89 -8.02
N ARG A 141 4.32 -9.65 -6.73
CA ARG A 141 3.29 -9.29 -5.75
C ARG A 141 3.77 -8.08 -4.98
N ILE A 142 3.07 -6.97 -5.14
CA ILE A 142 3.46 -5.69 -4.53
C ILE A 142 2.34 -5.24 -3.61
N VAL A 143 2.69 -4.93 -2.36
CA VAL A 143 1.75 -4.41 -1.37
C VAL A 143 2.18 -3.01 -0.96
N MET A 144 1.28 -2.05 -1.14
CA MET A 144 1.43 -0.67 -0.69
C MET A 144 0.77 -0.51 0.68
N THR A 145 1.50 -0.13 1.70
CA THR A 145 0.91 0.15 3.02
C THR A 145 0.26 1.53 3.01
N THR A 146 -1.05 1.56 2.76
CA THR A 146 -1.90 2.74 2.88
C THR A 146 -2.37 2.95 4.33
N SER A 147 -3.49 3.62 4.57
CA SER A 147 -4.05 3.87 5.90
C SER A 147 -5.51 4.30 5.79
N SER A 148 -6.29 4.06 6.84
CA SER A 148 -7.61 4.70 7.04
C SER A 148 -7.54 6.23 6.94
N SER A 149 -6.43 6.84 7.38
CA SER A 149 -6.20 8.29 7.23
C SER A 149 -6.10 8.73 5.77
N GLY A 150 -5.57 7.88 4.89
CA GLY A 150 -5.58 8.14 3.46
C GLY A 150 -6.96 7.96 2.83
N LEU A 151 -7.69 6.92 3.25
CA LEU A 151 -8.99 6.57 2.68
C LEU A 151 -10.12 7.49 3.16
N TYR A 152 -10.11 7.88 4.45
CA TYR A 152 -11.25 8.54 5.10
C TYR A 152 -10.88 9.89 5.73
N GLY A 153 -9.60 10.24 5.74
CA GLY A 153 -9.09 11.44 6.39
C GLY A 153 -8.92 11.27 7.91
N ASN A 154 -8.01 12.06 8.49
CA ASN A 154 -7.83 12.18 9.93
C ASN A 154 -7.30 13.58 10.26
N PHE A 155 -7.84 14.19 11.33
CA PHE A 155 -7.41 15.51 11.76
C PHE A 155 -5.92 15.53 12.10
N GLY A 156 -5.20 16.53 11.61
CA GLY A 156 -3.76 16.71 11.89
C GLY A 156 -2.83 15.90 10.99
N GLN A 157 -3.35 15.16 10.02
CA GLN A 157 -2.58 14.27 9.15
C GLN A 157 -2.71 14.61 7.66
N ALA A 158 -2.74 15.89 7.32
CA ALA A 158 -2.90 16.30 5.91
C ALA A 158 -1.76 15.77 5.00
N ASN A 159 -0.51 15.80 5.45
CA ASN A 159 0.65 15.23 4.78
C ASN A 159 0.55 13.70 4.67
N TYR A 160 0.28 13.04 5.78
CA TYR A 160 0.20 11.57 5.88
C TYR A 160 -0.99 11.03 5.08
N GLY A 161 -2.18 11.64 5.24
CA GLY A 161 -3.37 11.26 4.49
C GLY A 161 -3.17 11.40 2.97
N ALA A 162 -2.57 12.52 2.53
CA ALA A 162 -2.22 12.73 1.13
C ALA A 162 -1.25 11.65 0.61
N ALA A 163 -0.17 11.36 1.37
CA ALA A 163 0.80 10.35 1.02
C ALA A 163 0.17 8.95 0.91
N LYS A 164 -0.67 8.59 1.89
CA LYS A 164 -1.30 7.26 1.93
C LYS A 164 -2.36 7.07 0.85
N MET A 165 -3.08 8.14 0.43
CA MET A 165 -3.98 8.07 -0.72
C MET A 165 -3.21 8.06 -2.05
N ALA A 166 -2.06 8.74 -2.14
CA ALA A 166 -1.19 8.68 -3.31
C ALA A 166 -0.71 7.24 -3.59
N LEU A 167 -0.44 6.43 -2.55
CA LEU A 167 -0.10 5.01 -2.70
C LEU A 167 -1.24 4.18 -3.29
N VAL A 168 -2.50 4.54 -3.00
CA VAL A 168 -3.66 3.90 -3.64
C VAL A 168 -3.71 4.24 -5.12
N GLY A 169 -3.48 5.52 -5.50
CA GLY A 169 -3.38 5.93 -6.90
C GLY A 169 -2.24 5.22 -7.66
N LEU A 170 -1.08 5.10 -7.02
CA LEU A 170 0.07 4.36 -7.57
C LEU A 170 -0.27 2.87 -7.76
N MET A 171 -0.87 2.22 -6.76
CA MET A 171 -1.36 0.84 -6.84
C MET A 171 -2.32 0.63 -8.01
N GLN A 172 -3.32 1.51 -8.19
CA GLN A 172 -4.30 1.41 -9.26
C GLN A 172 -3.63 1.41 -10.65
N THR A 173 -2.67 2.30 -10.88
CA THR A 173 -1.96 2.42 -12.16
C THR A 173 -1.01 1.25 -12.40
N LEU A 174 -0.17 0.93 -11.43
CA LEU A 174 0.82 -0.15 -11.56
C LEU A 174 0.17 -1.53 -11.70
N ALA A 175 -1.01 -1.75 -11.13
CA ALA A 175 -1.77 -2.98 -11.35
C ALA A 175 -2.19 -3.18 -12.81
N LEU A 176 -2.54 -2.09 -13.51
CA LEU A 176 -2.86 -2.14 -14.95
C LEU A 176 -1.60 -2.38 -15.79
N GLU A 177 -0.51 -1.69 -15.48
CA GLU A 177 0.77 -1.86 -16.20
C GLU A 177 1.39 -3.25 -15.99
N GLY A 178 1.21 -3.81 -14.79
CA GLY A 178 1.74 -5.11 -14.38
C GLY A 178 0.96 -6.31 -14.92
N ALA A 179 -0.30 -6.12 -15.33
CA ALA A 179 -1.24 -7.20 -15.64
C ALA A 179 -0.69 -8.23 -16.63
N LYS A 180 -0.04 -7.78 -17.71
CA LYS A 180 0.52 -8.66 -18.75
C LYS A 180 1.74 -9.49 -18.31
N TYR A 181 2.30 -9.17 -17.12
CA TYR A 181 3.46 -9.86 -16.55
C TYR A 181 3.11 -10.63 -15.27
N ASP A 182 1.83 -10.82 -14.96
CA ASP A 182 1.35 -11.34 -13.66
C ASP A 182 1.95 -10.59 -12.45
N ILE A 183 2.18 -9.29 -12.60
CA ILE A 183 2.52 -8.43 -11.47
C ILE A 183 1.21 -7.88 -10.89
N ARG A 184 0.87 -8.29 -9.67
CA ARG A 184 -0.34 -7.88 -8.96
C ARG A 184 0.02 -6.88 -7.88
N VAL A 185 -0.70 -5.77 -7.86
CA VAL A 185 -0.43 -4.67 -6.93
C VAL A 185 -1.68 -4.40 -6.11
N ASN A 186 -1.52 -4.42 -4.79
CA ASN A 186 -2.60 -4.26 -3.82
C ASN A 186 -2.21 -3.24 -2.74
N SER A 187 -3.16 -2.77 -1.98
CA SER A 187 -2.94 -1.92 -0.80
C SER A 187 -3.41 -2.61 0.47
N LEU A 188 -2.64 -2.46 1.54
CA LEU A 188 -3.02 -2.82 2.90
C LEU A 188 -3.20 -1.55 3.71
N ALA A 189 -4.37 -1.36 4.33
CA ALA A 189 -4.68 -0.27 5.25
C ALA A 189 -4.72 -0.83 6.69
N PRO A 190 -3.59 -0.80 7.41
CA PRO A 190 -3.50 -1.37 8.74
C PRO A 190 -4.03 -0.44 9.82
N THR A 191 -4.63 -1.01 10.87
CA THR A 191 -4.81 -0.38 12.17
C THR A 191 -4.03 -1.20 13.20
N ALA A 192 -2.87 -0.70 13.61
CA ALA A 192 -1.97 -1.40 14.52
C ALA A 192 -1.39 -0.47 15.58
N ALA A 193 -1.18 -1.02 16.77
CA ALA A 193 -0.39 -0.37 17.82
C ALA A 193 1.10 -0.49 17.45
N THR A 194 1.72 0.65 17.19
CA THR A 194 3.14 0.75 16.87
C THR A 194 3.76 1.88 17.67
N GLY A 195 5.06 2.09 17.58
CA GLY A 195 5.69 3.29 18.17
C GLY A 195 5.03 4.60 17.73
N MET A 196 4.35 4.62 16.57
CA MET A 196 3.62 5.78 16.06
C MET A 196 2.29 6.04 16.76
N THR A 197 1.68 5.05 17.43
CA THR A 197 0.38 5.16 18.11
C THR A 197 0.51 5.21 19.64
N HIS A 198 1.73 5.12 20.17
CA HIS A 198 1.99 5.20 21.60
C HIS A 198 1.53 6.56 22.16
N GLY A 199 0.72 6.51 23.23
CA GLY A 199 0.18 7.72 23.91
C GLY A 199 -1.10 8.28 23.27
N ILE A 200 -1.62 7.69 22.19
CA ILE A 200 -2.86 8.12 21.52
C ILE A 200 -4.06 7.25 21.94
N LEU A 201 -3.82 5.95 22.17
CA LEU A 201 -4.87 4.97 22.47
C LEU A 201 -4.73 4.43 23.91
N PRO A 202 -5.84 4.04 24.56
CA PRO A 202 -5.81 3.41 25.87
C PRO A 202 -5.11 2.04 25.81
N PRO A 203 -4.50 1.56 26.92
CA PRO A 203 -3.69 0.34 26.96
C PRO A 203 -4.41 -0.93 26.45
N ASP A 204 -5.68 -1.09 26.78
CA ASP A 204 -6.50 -2.23 26.36
C ASP A 204 -6.77 -2.23 24.85
N ALA A 205 -6.89 -1.06 24.23
CA ALA A 205 -6.99 -0.93 22.79
C ALA A 205 -5.65 -1.24 22.11
N LEU A 206 -4.52 -0.82 22.69
CA LEU A 206 -3.18 -1.11 22.17
C LEU A 206 -2.91 -2.63 22.13
N GLU A 207 -3.29 -3.36 23.17
CA GLU A 207 -3.15 -4.83 23.21
C GLU A 207 -3.96 -5.53 22.12
N ARG A 208 -5.18 -5.03 21.85
CA ARG A 208 -6.04 -5.57 20.77
C ARG A 208 -5.48 -5.26 19.38
N LEU A 209 -4.72 -4.19 19.22
CA LEU A 209 -4.16 -3.71 17.96
C LEU A 209 -2.71 -4.17 17.72
N ALA A 210 -2.28 -5.28 18.32
CA ALA A 210 -0.95 -5.84 18.10
C ALA A 210 -0.68 -6.04 16.59
N PRO A 211 0.52 -5.65 16.07
CA PRO A 211 0.88 -5.75 14.65
C PRO A 211 0.71 -7.16 14.08
N GLU A 212 0.89 -8.19 14.90
CA GLU A 212 0.72 -9.59 14.55
C GLU A 212 -0.72 -9.95 14.14
N LYS A 213 -1.71 -9.16 14.56
CA LYS A 213 -3.12 -9.32 14.16
C LYS A 213 -3.44 -8.71 12.80
N VAL A 214 -2.53 -7.90 12.26
CA VAL A 214 -2.63 -7.30 10.92
C VAL A 214 -1.91 -8.16 9.87
N SER A 215 -0.73 -8.68 10.22
CA SER A 215 0.18 -9.31 9.26
C SER A 215 -0.40 -10.51 8.49
N PRO A 216 -1.36 -11.30 9.02
CA PRO A 216 -2.03 -12.34 8.23
C PRO A 216 -2.71 -11.83 6.95
N ALA A 217 -3.11 -10.54 6.90
CA ALA A 217 -3.68 -9.91 5.71
C ALA A 217 -2.73 -9.83 4.51
N LEU A 218 -1.40 -9.92 4.74
CA LEU A 218 -0.44 -9.97 3.63
C LEU A 218 -0.53 -11.26 2.83
N ILE A 219 -0.83 -12.38 3.47
CA ILE A 219 -0.75 -13.69 2.82
C ILE A 219 -1.65 -13.77 1.58
N PRO A 220 -2.96 -13.45 1.64
CA PRO A 220 -3.82 -13.46 0.47
C PRO A 220 -3.40 -12.45 -0.63
N LEU A 221 -2.63 -11.41 -0.27
CA LEU A 221 -2.11 -10.43 -1.23
C LEU A 221 -0.77 -10.86 -1.88
N CYS A 222 -0.13 -11.91 -1.36
CA CYS A 222 1.21 -12.37 -1.77
C CYS A 222 1.23 -13.76 -2.41
N VAL A 223 0.18 -14.57 -2.31
CA VAL A 223 0.08 -15.89 -2.95
C VAL A 223 -0.08 -15.79 -4.47
N ASP A 224 0.08 -16.91 -5.17
CA ASP A 224 -0.05 -16.97 -6.64
C ASP A 224 -1.45 -16.51 -7.11
N ALA A 225 -2.50 -16.87 -6.36
CA ALA A 225 -3.88 -16.47 -6.64
C ALA A 225 -4.28 -15.12 -6.04
N ALA A 226 -3.31 -14.27 -5.64
CA ALA A 226 -3.60 -12.96 -5.06
C ALA A 226 -4.53 -12.13 -5.96
N PRO A 227 -5.42 -11.30 -5.40
CA PRO A 227 -6.16 -10.31 -6.20
C PRO A 227 -5.20 -9.26 -6.76
N THR A 228 -5.75 -8.35 -7.57
CA THR A 228 -5.07 -7.10 -7.94
C THR A 228 -6.00 -5.92 -7.72
N ARG A 229 -5.46 -4.73 -7.40
CA ARG A 229 -6.22 -3.50 -7.10
C ARG A 229 -7.11 -3.59 -5.86
N MET A 230 -6.87 -4.56 -4.98
CA MET A 230 -7.59 -4.67 -3.72
C MET A 230 -7.04 -3.66 -2.70
N ILE A 231 -7.94 -3.01 -1.97
CA ILE A 231 -7.62 -2.25 -0.75
C ILE A 231 -8.13 -3.08 0.41
N LEU A 232 -7.24 -3.80 1.09
CA LEU A 232 -7.57 -4.64 2.24
C LEU A 232 -7.31 -3.85 3.53
N LEU A 233 -8.30 -3.77 4.40
CA LEU A 233 -8.15 -3.19 5.74
C LEU A 233 -7.91 -4.32 6.72
N ALA A 234 -7.07 -4.08 7.73
CA ALA A 234 -6.77 -5.07 8.75
C ALA A 234 -6.45 -4.42 10.09
N GLY A 235 -7.09 -4.87 11.16
CA GLY A 235 -6.85 -4.40 12.53
C GLY A 235 -7.56 -5.26 13.55
N ALA A 236 -6.95 -5.47 14.71
CA ALA A 236 -7.52 -6.26 15.80
C ALA A 236 -8.01 -7.67 15.41
N GLY A 237 -7.50 -8.25 14.31
CA GLY A 237 -7.95 -9.52 13.77
C GLY A 237 -9.20 -9.44 12.89
N SER A 238 -9.66 -8.22 12.56
CA SER A 238 -10.75 -7.96 11.63
C SER A 238 -10.20 -7.58 10.26
N PHE A 239 -10.91 -7.95 9.20
CA PHE A 239 -10.49 -7.73 7.82
C PHE A 239 -11.69 -7.26 6.99
N GLU A 240 -11.53 -6.14 6.29
CA GLU A 240 -12.54 -5.53 5.42
C GLU A 240 -11.90 -5.13 4.09
N ALA A 241 -12.73 -4.84 3.08
CA ALA A 241 -12.29 -4.27 1.81
C ALA A 241 -12.85 -2.86 1.63
N ALA A 242 -12.02 -1.94 1.10
CA ALA A 242 -12.48 -0.64 0.64
C ALA A 242 -12.45 -0.58 -0.89
N HIS A 243 -13.35 0.23 -1.45
CA HIS A 243 -13.47 0.42 -2.88
C HIS A 243 -13.52 1.92 -3.22
N ILE A 244 -12.95 2.29 -4.37
CA ILE A 244 -13.19 3.59 -5.00
C ILE A 244 -14.28 3.34 -6.04
N THR A 245 -15.45 3.92 -5.81
CA THR A 245 -16.65 3.72 -6.62
C THR A 245 -17.00 4.98 -7.40
N MET A 246 -17.80 4.80 -8.44
CA MET A 246 -18.39 5.86 -9.24
C MET A 246 -19.88 5.63 -9.30
N THR A 247 -20.67 6.64 -8.95
CA THR A 247 -22.12 6.62 -9.06
C THR A 247 -22.56 6.60 -10.52
N ARG A 248 -23.81 6.22 -10.77
CA ARG A 248 -24.40 6.31 -12.11
C ARG A 248 -24.42 7.74 -12.62
N GLY A 249 -24.74 8.71 -11.73
CA GLY A 249 -24.84 10.14 -12.07
C GLY A 249 -25.92 10.44 -13.12
N ILE A 250 -25.93 11.68 -13.63
CA ILE A 250 -26.89 12.19 -14.61
C ILE A 250 -26.17 12.74 -15.85
N HIS A 251 -26.89 12.95 -16.94
CA HIS A 251 -26.48 13.73 -18.10
C HIS A 251 -27.28 15.05 -18.18
N LEU A 252 -26.71 16.12 -18.68
CA LEU A 252 -27.33 17.42 -18.90
C LEU A 252 -26.84 17.95 -20.27
N ALA A 253 -27.70 17.87 -21.27
CA ALA A 253 -27.35 18.28 -22.64
C ALA A 253 -27.23 19.79 -22.80
N ASP A 254 -28.09 20.59 -22.12
CA ASP A 254 -28.05 22.05 -22.19
C ASP A 254 -26.98 22.62 -21.26
N THR A 255 -25.84 22.98 -21.83
CA THR A 255 -24.70 23.53 -21.09
C THR A 255 -24.96 24.93 -20.54
N ALA A 256 -25.94 25.68 -21.08
CA ALA A 256 -26.22 27.05 -20.66
C ALA A 256 -26.84 27.09 -19.24
N THR A 257 -27.65 26.08 -18.90
CA THR A 257 -28.31 25.98 -17.61
C THR A 257 -27.80 24.81 -16.75
N ALA A 258 -26.81 24.06 -17.24
CA ALA A 258 -26.29 22.85 -16.58
C ALA A 258 -25.82 23.10 -15.15
N GLY A 259 -25.17 24.23 -14.87
CA GLY A 259 -24.72 24.58 -13.53
C GLY A 259 -25.84 24.69 -12.50
N GLU A 260 -26.95 25.38 -12.90
CA GLU A 260 -28.14 25.52 -12.04
C GLU A 260 -28.87 24.20 -11.85
N GLN A 261 -29.03 23.43 -12.93
CA GLN A 261 -29.64 22.11 -12.89
C GLN A 261 -28.82 21.16 -12.03
N LEU A 262 -27.48 21.16 -12.11
CA LEU A 262 -26.59 20.35 -11.31
C LEU A 262 -26.72 20.67 -9.82
N CYS A 263 -26.79 21.96 -9.45
CA CYS A 263 -27.05 22.37 -8.07
C CYS A 263 -28.37 21.82 -7.55
N ALA A 264 -29.42 21.87 -8.34
CA ALA A 264 -30.76 21.38 -7.97
C ALA A 264 -30.84 19.87 -7.88
N ARG A 265 -30.02 19.14 -8.65
CA ARG A 265 -30.05 17.68 -8.80
C ARG A 265 -28.82 16.96 -8.20
N LEU A 266 -28.07 17.63 -7.32
CA LEU A 266 -26.83 17.07 -6.76
C LEU A 266 -27.10 15.77 -5.97
N ALA A 267 -28.27 15.61 -5.39
CA ALA A 267 -28.66 14.37 -4.71
C ALA A 267 -28.72 13.18 -5.68
N GLU A 268 -29.24 13.37 -6.90
CA GLU A 268 -29.28 12.33 -7.94
C GLU A 268 -27.88 11.95 -8.41
N VAL A 269 -26.98 12.93 -8.54
CA VAL A 269 -25.56 12.67 -8.89
C VAL A 269 -24.87 11.83 -7.81
N SER A 270 -25.25 12.04 -6.54
CA SER A 270 -24.64 11.41 -5.37
C SER A 270 -25.34 10.11 -4.98
N ASP A 271 -26.40 9.73 -5.68
CA ASP A 271 -27.12 8.49 -5.42
C ASP A 271 -26.19 7.29 -5.66
N ARG A 272 -26.10 6.42 -4.66
CA ARG A 272 -25.20 5.26 -4.67
C ARG A 272 -25.87 3.99 -5.22
N ASP A 273 -27.14 4.05 -5.56
CA ASP A 273 -27.81 2.95 -6.25
C ASP A 273 -27.12 2.73 -7.62
N ASP A 274 -26.79 1.49 -7.92
CA ASP A 274 -26.04 1.10 -9.13
C ASP A 274 -24.61 1.69 -9.23
N GLU A 275 -23.96 2.06 -8.09
CA GLU A 275 -22.54 2.44 -8.12
C GLU A 275 -21.66 1.27 -8.62
N THR A 276 -20.60 1.61 -9.31
CA THR A 276 -19.65 0.64 -9.88
C THR A 276 -18.24 0.88 -9.36
N VAL A 277 -17.40 -0.16 -9.39
CA VAL A 277 -15.95 -0.05 -9.18
C VAL A 277 -15.29 -0.02 -10.55
N PRO A 278 -14.88 1.15 -11.07
CA PRO A 278 -14.29 1.25 -12.40
C PRO A 278 -13.00 0.43 -12.54
N GLY A 279 -12.88 -0.33 -13.61
CA GLY A 279 -11.70 -1.13 -13.92
C GLY A 279 -10.50 -0.29 -14.39
N SER A 280 -10.75 0.92 -14.90
CA SER A 280 -9.72 1.90 -15.30
C SER A 280 -10.31 3.31 -15.41
N GLY A 281 -9.47 4.33 -15.54
CA GLY A 281 -9.91 5.72 -15.80
C GLY A 281 -10.70 5.87 -17.11
N PHE A 282 -10.52 4.99 -18.09
CA PHE A 282 -11.30 5.01 -19.34
C PHE A 282 -12.77 4.63 -19.13
N GLU A 283 -13.15 3.98 -18.05
CA GLU A 283 -14.56 3.66 -17.79
C GLU A 283 -15.38 4.89 -17.43
N GLN A 284 -14.79 5.87 -16.74
CA GLN A 284 -15.43 7.17 -16.57
C GLN A 284 -15.76 7.80 -17.91
N TYR A 285 -14.78 7.91 -18.80
CA TYR A 285 -14.96 8.45 -20.15
C TYR A 285 -16.07 7.71 -20.93
N ARG A 286 -16.06 6.37 -20.91
CA ARG A 286 -17.09 5.57 -21.60
C ARG A 286 -18.48 5.79 -21.05
N SER A 287 -18.61 5.90 -19.73
CA SER A 287 -19.88 6.19 -19.05
C SER A 287 -20.42 7.56 -19.46
N GLU A 288 -19.57 8.59 -19.46
CA GLU A 288 -19.96 9.98 -19.80
C GLU A 288 -20.40 10.10 -21.26
N VAL A 289 -19.59 9.58 -22.20
CA VAL A 289 -19.91 9.60 -23.63
C VAL A 289 -21.12 8.74 -23.95
N GLY A 290 -21.27 7.59 -23.28
CA GLY A 290 -22.42 6.70 -23.46
C GLY A 290 -23.74 7.36 -23.06
N LYS A 291 -23.78 8.12 -21.96
CA LYS A 291 -24.97 8.89 -21.54
C LYS A 291 -25.32 9.98 -22.55
N ALA A 292 -24.30 10.72 -23.03
CA ALA A 292 -24.49 11.77 -24.03
C ALA A 292 -25.05 11.22 -25.35
N ALA A 293 -24.61 10.04 -25.78
CA ALA A 293 -25.08 9.38 -27.01
C ALA A 293 -26.53 8.86 -26.87
N ALA A 294 -26.94 8.37 -25.70
CA ALA A 294 -28.28 7.84 -25.48
C ALA A 294 -29.37 8.91 -25.62
N GLU A 295 -29.14 10.13 -25.09
CA GLU A 295 -30.07 11.26 -25.24
C GLU A 295 -30.16 11.82 -26.67
N SER A 296 -29.13 11.62 -27.49
CA SER A 296 -29.14 12.07 -28.88
C SER A 296 -29.97 11.17 -29.82
N SER A 297 -30.46 10.03 -29.29
CA SER A 297 -31.21 9.00 -30.04
C SER A 297 -32.73 9.03 -29.80
N ASP A 298 -33.17 9.84 -28.83
CA ASP A 298 -34.57 10.11 -28.51
C ASP A 298 -35.02 11.49 -29.07
#